data_0aeb2e4314c8046ac46b21ffbe86d728
#
_entry.id   0aeb2e4314c8046ac46b21ffbe86d728
#
_cell.length_a   1.000
_cell.length_b   1.000
_cell.length_c   1.000
_cell.angle_alpha   90.00
_cell.angle_beta   90.00
_cell.angle_gamma   90.00
#
_symmetry.space_group_name_H-M   'P 1'
#
loop_
_entity.id
_entity.type
_entity.pdbx_description
1 polymer ?
#
loop_
_entity_poly.entity_id
_entity_poly.type
_entity_poly.pdbx_seq_one_letter_code
_entity_poly.pdbx_strand_id
1 'polypeptide(L)'
;MRYYLDAAPIIYLIEQSQPFATAIRSKLAAPGIVPLPSELARLECRVKPMRDGNQALLQDFDDYFANTIAEIFPLKRDVVDLATEIRAQYNFKTPDSLHLAAAVISNCDIFMTNDQRLNRYTGIIIETI
;
A
#
# COMPACT_ATOMS: atom_id res chain seq x y z
N MET A 1 6.98 14.53 -0.10
CA MET A 1 6.09 13.75 0.78
C MET A 1 6.16 12.27 0.45
N ARG A 2 6.27 11.45 1.46
CA ARG A 2 6.31 10.00 1.31
C ARG A 2 4.89 9.43 1.50
N TYR A 3 4.39 8.79 0.47
CA TYR A 3 3.05 8.18 0.47
C TYR A 3 3.17 6.68 0.58
N TYR A 4 2.71 6.12 1.69
CA TYR A 4 2.57 4.67 1.78
C TYR A 4 1.38 4.22 0.95
N LEU A 5 1.59 3.20 0.13
CA LEU A 5 0.53 2.65 -0.72
C LEU A 5 0.06 1.31 -0.17
N ASP A 6 -1.19 1.25 0.27
CA ASP A 6 -1.91 -0.01 0.46
C ASP A 6 -2.05 -0.72 -0.89
N ALA A 7 -2.41 -1.99 -0.90
CA ALA A 7 -2.53 -2.75 -2.14
C ALA A 7 -3.61 -2.19 -3.08
N ALA A 8 -4.75 -1.74 -2.55
CA ALA A 8 -5.86 -1.28 -3.37
C ALA A 8 -5.51 -0.13 -4.33
N PRO A 9 -4.82 0.94 -3.91
CA PRO A 9 -4.39 1.97 -4.84
C PRO A 9 -3.54 1.45 -6.01
N ILE A 10 -2.64 0.51 -5.72
CA ILE A 10 -1.78 -0.09 -6.75
C ILE A 10 -2.62 -0.94 -7.71
N ILE A 11 -3.54 -1.75 -7.18
CA ILE A 11 -4.43 -2.57 -7.99
C ILE A 11 -5.27 -1.70 -8.92
N TYR A 12 -5.87 -0.63 -8.41
CA TYR A 12 -6.65 0.28 -9.24
C TYR A 12 -5.81 0.92 -10.34
N LEU A 13 -4.59 1.32 -10.00
CA LEU A 13 -3.69 1.96 -10.96
C LEU A 13 -3.31 1.01 -12.10
N ILE A 14 -2.87 -0.20 -11.77
CA ILE A 14 -2.39 -1.17 -12.76
C ILE A 14 -3.55 -1.77 -13.57
N GLU A 15 -4.67 -2.05 -12.95
CA GLU A 15 -5.86 -2.57 -13.64
C GLU A 15 -6.67 -1.46 -14.31
N GLN A 16 -6.24 -0.20 -14.20
CA GLN A 16 -6.88 0.96 -14.81
C GLN A 16 -8.36 1.11 -14.42
N SER A 17 -8.65 0.87 -13.15
CA SER A 17 -10.00 0.97 -12.59
C SER A 17 -10.40 2.44 -12.42
N GLN A 18 -11.28 2.94 -13.28
CA GLN A 18 -11.72 4.33 -13.23
C GLN A 18 -12.95 4.51 -12.33
N PRO A 19 -13.08 5.68 -11.70
CA PRO A 19 -12.26 6.91 -11.84
C PRO A 19 -10.98 6.88 -10.99
N PHE A 20 -10.74 5.82 -10.21
CA PHE A 20 -9.66 5.76 -9.21
C PHE A 20 -8.27 5.83 -9.85
N ALA A 21 -8.04 5.12 -10.95
CA ALA A 21 -6.72 5.06 -11.58
C ALA A 21 -6.23 6.45 -11.99
N THR A 22 -7.06 7.27 -12.59
CA THR A 22 -6.70 8.63 -13.00
C THR A 22 -6.40 9.51 -11.80
N ALA A 23 -7.22 9.44 -10.76
CA ALA A 23 -7.02 10.22 -9.54
C ALA A 23 -5.71 9.84 -8.83
N ILE A 24 -5.43 8.55 -8.71
CA ILE A 24 -4.20 8.05 -8.09
C ILE A 24 -2.97 8.47 -8.92
N ARG A 25 -3.04 8.30 -10.22
CA ARG A 25 -1.93 8.68 -11.11
C ARG A 25 -1.60 10.16 -11.00
N SER A 26 -2.61 11.02 -11.02
CA SER A 26 -2.45 12.45 -10.81
C SER A 26 -1.79 12.78 -9.48
N LYS A 27 -2.25 12.15 -8.43
CA LYS A 27 -1.72 12.37 -7.08
C LYS A 27 -0.24 11.98 -6.99
N LEU A 28 0.10 10.80 -7.46
CA LEU A 28 1.47 10.28 -7.37
C LEU A 28 2.43 10.96 -8.34
N ALA A 29 1.93 11.60 -9.39
CA ALA A 29 2.76 12.34 -10.34
C ALA A 29 3.11 13.76 -9.84
N ALA A 30 2.49 14.23 -8.77
CA ALA A 30 2.77 15.56 -8.23
C ALA A 30 4.24 15.67 -7.80
N PRO A 31 4.88 16.85 -7.98
CA PRO A 31 6.29 17.02 -7.63
C PRO A 31 6.56 16.73 -6.16
N GLY A 32 7.64 16.00 -5.89
CA GLY A 32 8.07 15.69 -4.53
C GLY A 32 7.35 14.52 -3.87
N ILE A 33 6.41 13.87 -4.54
CA ILE A 33 5.72 12.70 -4.01
C ILE A 33 6.57 11.45 -4.27
N VAL A 34 6.80 10.68 -3.20
CA VAL A 34 7.52 9.41 -3.25
C VAL A 34 6.57 8.30 -2.82
N PRO A 35 6.11 7.46 -3.75
CA PRO A 35 5.27 6.31 -3.40
C PRO A 35 6.13 5.21 -2.78
N LEU A 36 5.63 4.63 -1.68
CA LEU A 36 6.34 3.57 -0.96
C LEU A 36 5.36 2.47 -0.55
N PRO A 37 5.34 1.34 -1.25
CA PRO A 37 4.64 0.15 -0.78
C PRO A 37 5.56 -0.71 0.07
N SER A 38 4.96 -1.68 0.78
CA SER A 38 5.73 -2.73 1.45
C SER A 38 5.70 -4.04 0.67
N GLU A 39 6.49 -5.01 1.13
CA GLU A 39 6.45 -6.39 0.59
C GLU A 39 5.06 -7.02 0.75
N LEU A 40 4.28 -6.62 1.76
CA LEU A 40 2.93 -7.10 1.93
C LEU A 40 2.01 -6.62 0.80
N ALA A 41 2.13 -5.35 0.41
CA ALA A 41 1.38 -4.82 -0.73
C ALA A 41 1.73 -5.57 -2.01
N ARG A 42 3.01 -5.86 -2.23
CA ARG A 42 3.45 -6.65 -3.38
C ARG A 42 2.83 -8.05 -3.39
N LEU A 43 2.82 -8.71 -2.24
CA LEU A 43 2.17 -10.02 -2.09
C LEU A 43 0.68 -9.92 -2.46
N GLU A 44 -0.02 -8.98 -1.86
CA GLU A 44 -1.47 -8.85 -2.05
C GLU A 44 -1.86 -8.51 -3.49
N CYS A 45 -1.05 -7.70 -4.17
CA CYS A 45 -1.27 -7.40 -5.59
C CYS A 45 -1.09 -8.63 -6.49
N ARG A 46 -0.19 -9.54 -6.14
CA ARG A 46 0.22 -10.67 -6.98
C ARG A 46 -0.65 -11.93 -6.80
N VAL A 47 -1.37 -12.02 -5.69
CA VAL A 47 -2.13 -13.24 -5.37
C VAL A 47 -3.19 -13.57 -6.42
N LYS A 48 -4.05 -12.61 -6.76
CA LYS A 48 -5.16 -12.86 -7.67
C LYS A 48 -4.70 -13.23 -9.08
N PRO A 49 -3.82 -12.45 -9.74
CA PRO A 49 -3.37 -12.84 -11.08
C PRO A 49 -2.62 -14.17 -11.10
N MET A 50 -1.87 -14.50 -10.05
CA MET A 50 -1.20 -15.79 -9.96
C MET A 50 -2.20 -16.94 -9.83
N ARG A 51 -3.18 -16.79 -8.95
CA ARG A 51 -4.25 -17.81 -8.76
C ARG A 51 -5.05 -18.02 -10.03
N ASP A 52 -5.35 -16.95 -10.77
CA ASP A 52 -6.18 -17.01 -11.97
C ASP A 52 -5.37 -17.40 -13.22
N GLY A 53 -4.07 -17.57 -13.11
CA GLY A 53 -3.20 -17.85 -14.26
C GLY A 53 -3.09 -16.67 -15.24
N ASN A 54 -3.37 -15.45 -14.80
CA ASN A 54 -3.28 -14.25 -15.64
C ASN A 54 -1.83 -13.74 -15.63
N GLN A 55 -1.01 -14.31 -16.51
CA GLN A 55 0.41 -14.00 -16.55
C GLN A 55 0.69 -12.57 -17.01
N ALA A 56 -0.13 -12.04 -17.93
CA ALA A 56 0.04 -10.67 -18.41
C ALA A 56 -0.16 -9.66 -17.29
N LEU A 57 -1.20 -9.82 -16.47
CA LEU A 57 -1.45 -8.93 -15.34
C LEU A 57 -0.39 -9.09 -14.25
N LEU A 58 0.03 -10.34 -13.96
CA LEU A 58 1.10 -10.58 -13.00
C LEU A 58 2.39 -9.86 -13.43
N GLN A 59 2.72 -9.92 -14.72
CA GLN A 59 3.88 -9.22 -15.25
C GLN A 59 3.74 -7.70 -15.11
N ASP A 60 2.56 -7.16 -15.33
CA ASP A 60 2.31 -5.72 -15.16
C ASP A 60 2.59 -5.27 -13.71
N PHE A 61 2.15 -6.05 -12.72
CA PHE A 61 2.48 -5.77 -11.33
C PHE A 61 3.98 -5.90 -11.07
N ASP A 62 4.62 -6.95 -11.56
CA ASP A 62 6.04 -7.17 -11.35
C ASP A 62 6.88 -6.04 -11.97
N ASP A 63 6.50 -5.57 -13.16
CA ASP A 63 7.17 -4.44 -13.81
C ASP A 63 6.99 -3.15 -13.01
N TYR A 64 5.81 -2.91 -12.46
CA TYR A 64 5.55 -1.74 -11.63
C TYR A 64 6.46 -1.71 -10.41
N PHE A 65 6.53 -2.82 -9.67
CA PHE A 65 7.37 -2.91 -8.47
C PHE A 65 8.87 -2.87 -8.80
N ALA A 66 9.28 -3.39 -9.94
CA ALA A 66 10.69 -3.41 -10.33
C ALA A 66 11.18 -2.09 -10.93
N ASN A 67 10.33 -1.42 -11.72
CA ASN A 67 10.77 -0.30 -12.58
C ASN A 67 10.25 1.06 -12.14
N THR A 68 9.09 1.13 -11.50
CA THR A 68 8.47 2.39 -11.12
C THR A 68 8.70 2.72 -9.65
N ILE A 69 8.66 1.73 -8.78
CA ILE A 69 8.85 1.90 -7.35
C ILE A 69 10.34 1.88 -7.03
N ALA A 70 10.84 2.94 -6.38
CA ALA A 70 12.24 3.05 -6.00
C ALA A 70 12.62 2.13 -4.84
N GLU A 71 11.68 1.89 -3.91
CA GLU A 71 11.91 1.08 -2.72
C GLU A 71 10.65 0.32 -2.34
N ILE A 72 10.80 -0.95 -1.99
CA ILE A 72 9.73 -1.76 -1.39
C ILE A 72 10.14 -2.02 0.06
N PHE A 73 9.31 -1.58 1.01
CA PHE A 73 9.67 -1.61 2.42
C PHE A 73 9.55 -3.03 2.99
N PRO A 74 10.60 -3.54 3.64
CA PRO A 74 10.58 -4.89 4.20
C PRO A 74 9.75 -4.98 5.48
N LEU A 75 9.20 -6.17 5.77
CA LEU A 75 8.45 -6.45 6.98
C LEU A 75 9.36 -7.11 8.01
N LYS A 76 10.10 -6.28 8.73
CA LYS A 76 11.02 -6.75 9.78
C LYS A 76 10.32 -6.79 11.14
N ARG A 77 11.07 -7.20 12.17
CA ARG A 77 10.53 -7.37 13.53
C ARG A 77 9.93 -6.09 14.08
N ASP A 78 10.55 -4.93 13.85
CA ASP A 78 10.03 -3.65 14.30
C ASP A 78 8.64 -3.35 13.73
N VAL A 79 8.40 -3.68 12.47
CA VAL A 79 7.07 -3.57 11.85
C VAL A 79 6.08 -4.51 12.53
N VAL A 80 6.47 -5.76 12.75
CA VAL A 80 5.61 -6.77 13.40
C VAL A 80 5.27 -6.34 14.83
N ASP A 81 6.22 -5.83 15.57
CA ASP A 81 6.00 -5.39 16.95
C ASP A 81 5.01 -4.21 17.01
N LEU A 82 5.18 -3.21 16.15
CA LEU A 82 4.23 -2.09 16.09
C LEU A 82 2.86 -2.55 15.60
N ALA A 83 2.81 -3.47 14.63
CA ALA A 83 1.54 -4.04 14.17
C ALA A 83 0.79 -4.76 15.29
N THR A 84 1.52 -5.43 16.18
CA THR A 84 0.94 -6.08 17.37
C THR A 84 0.24 -5.05 18.25
N GLU A 85 0.89 -3.94 18.53
CA GLU A 85 0.32 -2.85 19.33
C GLU A 85 -0.91 -2.25 18.64
N ILE A 86 -0.84 -1.97 17.35
CA ILE A 86 -1.95 -1.40 16.59
C ILE A 86 -3.15 -2.34 16.60
N ARG A 87 -2.92 -3.63 16.33
CA ARG A 87 -3.99 -4.61 16.34
C ARG A 87 -4.64 -4.74 17.72
N ALA A 88 -3.85 -4.77 18.78
CA ALA A 88 -4.34 -4.88 20.14
C ALA A 88 -5.21 -3.67 20.53
N GLN A 89 -4.81 -2.48 20.12
CA GLN A 89 -5.47 -1.24 20.48
C GLN A 89 -6.71 -0.96 19.64
N TYR A 90 -6.63 -1.15 18.32
CA TYR A 90 -7.68 -0.76 17.37
C TYR A 90 -8.53 -1.93 16.88
N ASN A 91 -8.10 -3.16 17.10
CA ASN A 91 -8.76 -4.36 16.61
C ASN A 91 -8.89 -4.43 15.07
N PHE A 92 -7.95 -3.85 14.36
CA PHE A 92 -7.85 -4.05 12.91
C PHE A 92 -7.40 -5.47 12.59
N LYS A 93 -7.70 -5.93 11.38
CA LYS A 93 -7.18 -7.21 10.88
C LYS A 93 -5.65 -7.18 10.79
N THR A 94 -5.04 -8.36 10.84
CA THR A 94 -3.57 -8.46 10.80
C THR A 94 -2.94 -7.78 9.58
N PRO A 95 -3.44 -7.96 8.34
CA PRO A 95 -2.84 -7.27 7.20
C PRO A 95 -2.92 -5.75 7.32
N ASP A 96 -4.05 -5.22 7.77
CA ASP A 96 -4.23 -3.77 7.95
C ASP A 96 -3.26 -3.22 8.98
N SER A 97 -3.09 -3.94 10.09
CA SER A 97 -2.16 -3.54 11.15
C SER A 97 -0.72 -3.55 10.66
N LEU A 98 -0.34 -4.52 9.84
CA LEU A 98 1.00 -4.59 9.23
C LEU A 98 1.24 -3.44 8.26
N HIS A 99 0.26 -3.09 7.44
CA HIS A 99 0.38 -1.95 6.53
C HIS A 99 0.56 -0.63 7.30
N LEU A 100 -0.26 -0.40 8.30
CA LEU A 100 -0.17 0.83 9.11
C LEU A 100 1.19 0.91 9.81
N ALA A 101 1.65 -0.19 10.39
CA ALA A 101 2.94 -0.26 11.04
C ALA A 101 4.08 0.01 10.06
N ALA A 102 4.04 -0.58 8.88
CA ALA A 102 5.05 -0.36 7.84
C ALA A 102 5.12 1.11 7.43
N ALA A 103 3.96 1.76 7.28
CA ALA A 103 3.88 3.17 6.93
C ALA A 103 4.54 4.06 8.00
N VAL A 104 4.29 3.77 9.28
CA VAL A 104 4.87 4.53 10.39
C VAL A 104 6.38 4.30 10.48
N ILE A 105 6.82 3.05 10.47
CA ILE A 105 8.25 2.70 10.60
C ILE A 105 9.07 3.24 9.42
N SER A 106 8.50 3.27 8.22
CA SER A 106 9.17 3.81 7.03
C SER A 106 9.14 5.34 6.96
N ASN A 107 8.60 6.02 7.96
CA ASN A 107 8.47 7.48 8.03
C ASN A 107 7.67 8.08 6.87
N CYS A 108 6.60 7.42 6.48
CA CYS A 108 5.67 7.97 5.51
C CYS A 108 4.83 9.08 6.14
N ASP A 109 4.48 10.06 5.33
CA ASP A 109 3.64 11.19 5.76
C ASP A 109 2.16 10.86 5.64
N ILE A 110 1.80 10.11 4.62
CA ILE A 110 0.41 9.79 4.28
C ILE A 110 0.28 8.30 3.97
N PHE A 111 -0.81 7.71 4.42
CA PHE A 111 -1.20 6.34 4.12
C PHE A 111 -2.40 6.37 3.16
N MET A 112 -2.20 5.90 1.92
CA MET A 112 -3.25 5.87 0.90
C MET A 112 -3.91 4.50 0.85
N THR A 113 -5.24 4.48 1.01
CA THR A 113 -6.04 3.25 1.04
C THR A 113 -7.43 3.50 0.45
N ASN A 114 -8.17 2.42 0.18
CA ASN A 114 -9.60 2.49 -0.13
C ASN A 114 -10.48 2.14 1.08
N ASP A 115 -9.90 1.83 2.23
CA ASP A 115 -10.63 1.34 3.40
C ASP A 115 -10.84 2.46 4.42
N GLN A 116 -12.06 2.98 4.46
CA GLN A 116 -12.44 4.06 5.38
C GLN A 116 -12.36 3.65 6.86
N ARG A 117 -12.42 2.36 7.18
CA ARG A 117 -12.30 1.89 8.57
C ARG A 117 -10.97 2.25 9.18
N LEU A 118 -9.91 2.39 8.36
CA LEU A 118 -8.57 2.74 8.81
C LEU A 118 -8.44 4.20 9.24
N ASN A 119 -9.42 5.04 8.93
CA ASN A 119 -9.43 6.45 9.35
C ASN A 119 -9.41 6.62 10.88
N ARG A 120 -9.76 5.59 11.63
CA ARG A 120 -9.70 5.62 13.10
C ARG A 120 -8.27 5.68 13.64
N TYR A 121 -7.30 5.21 12.87
CA TYR A 121 -5.90 5.20 13.29
C TYR A 121 -5.34 6.62 13.29
N THR A 122 -4.72 7.01 14.41
CA THR A 122 -4.22 8.38 14.60
C THR A 122 -2.71 8.51 14.44
N GLY A 123 -1.99 7.41 14.21
CA GLY A 123 -0.54 7.43 14.12
C GLY A 123 0.04 7.94 12.80
N ILE A 124 -0.81 8.11 11.78
CA ILE A 124 -0.44 8.65 10.47
C ILE A 124 -1.69 9.26 9.82
N ILE A 125 -1.48 10.20 8.90
CA ILE A 125 -2.61 10.76 8.12
C ILE A 125 -3.10 9.72 7.12
N ILE A 126 -4.39 9.41 7.17
CA ILE A 126 -5.03 8.45 6.26
C ILE A 126 -5.71 9.22 5.14
N GLU A 127 -5.38 8.88 3.90
CA GLU A 127 -6.05 9.40 2.70
C GLU A 127 -6.82 8.27 2.04
N THR A 128 -8.15 8.37 2.08
CA THR A 128 -9.02 7.36 1.46
C THR A 128 -9.39 7.78 0.04
N ILE A 129 -9.26 6.87 -0.88
CA ILE A 129 -9.59 7.06 -2.29
C ILE A 129 -10.94 6.48 -2.64
#